data_d4c7bd1b2e8405dde7629f29a66ea94e
#
_entry.id   d4c7bd1b2e8405dde7629f29a66ea94e
#
_cell.length_a   1.000
_cell.length_b   1.000
_cell.length_c   1.000
_cell.angle_alpha   90.00
_cell.angle_beta   90.00
_cell.angle_gamma   90.00
#
_symmetry.space_group_name_H-M   'P 1'
#
loop_
_entity.id
_entity.type
_entity.pdbx_description
1 polymer ?
#
loop_
_entity_poly.entity_id
_entity_poly.type
_entity_poly.pdbx_seq_one_letter_code
_entity_poly.pdbx_strand_id
1 'polypeptide(L)'
;MRGPSVSTDETIDATMKHGPRIVVTGSGAICGSGRTPDEVFTALLDGRSSIGPIRGWDASTWATRTAAEVTDLDQRSLVRDRKLLKLIRRSDALGIYAASQALDSSALPTWRDSLDPGSAANVSDRVGLYVGAGGG
;
A
#
# COMPACT_ATOMS: atom_id res chain seq x y z
N MET A 1 -7.51 -13.78 50.44
CA MET A 1 -7.55 -12.58 49.62
C MET A 1 -8.01 -12.95 48.22
N ARG A 2 -9.26 -12.64 47.88
CA ARG A 2 -9.80 -12.84 46.54
C ARG A 2 -9.52 -11.57 45.74
N GLY A 3 -8.83 -11.69 44.60
CA GLY A 3 -8.61 -10.59 43.65
C GLY A 3 -9.92 -10.16 42.96
N PRO A 4 -10.04 -8.92 42.51
CA PRO A 4 -11.24 -8.43 41.87
C PRO A 4 -11.46 -9.14 40.51
N SER A 5 -12.68 -9.70 40.36
CA SER A 5 -13.17 -10.18 39.09
C SER A 5 -13.44 -9.01 38.16
N VAL A 6 -12.70 -8.92 37.07
CA VAL A 6 -13.01 -7.99 35.97
C VAL A 6 -14.23 -8.53 35.25
N SER A 7 -15.38 -7.89 35.42
CA SER A 7 -16.55 -8.16 34.62
C SER A 7 -16.38 -7.55 33.25
N THR A 8 -16.14 -8.37 32.24
CA THR A 8 -16.19 -8.03 30.83
C THR A 8 -17.64 -8.07 30.33
N ASP A 9 -18.45 -7.15 30.79
CA ASP A 9 -19.77 -6.91 30.20
C ASP A 9 -19.96 -5.41 30.02
N GLU A 10 -19.17 -4.83 29.13
CA GLU A 10 -19.53 -3.57 28.50
C GLU A 10 -20.55 -3.91 27.40
N THR A 11 -21.79 -3.80 27.75
CA THR A 11 -22.92 -3.71 26.84
C THR A 11 -22.65 -2.53 25.90
N ILE A 12 -22.15 -2.84 24.71
CA ILE A 12 -21.97 -1.85 23.64
C ILE A 12 -23.36 -1.28 23.36
N ASP A 13 -23.53 -0.01 23.71
CA ASP A 13 -24.78 0.73 23.58
C ASP A 13 -25.35 0.59 22.16
N ALA A 14 -26.49 -0.08 22.04
CA ALA A 14 -27.19 -0.37 20.79
C ALA A 14 -27.78 0.89 20.11
N THR A 15 -27.50 2.09 20.63
CA THR A 15 -27.99 3.36 20.13
C THR A 15 -27.01 4.11 19.21
N MET A 16 -25.82 3.58 18.96
CA MET A 16 -24.98 4.14 17.90
C MET A 16 -25.67 3.93 16.54
N LYS A 17 -26.23 4.99 15.96
CA LYS A 17 -26.60 5.02 14.55
C LYS A 17 -25.36 4.63 13.75
N HIS A 18 -25.31 3.37 13.35
CA HIS A 18 -24.22 2.90 12.48
C HIS A 18 -24.28 3.68 11.18
N GLY A 19 -23.37 4.66 11.02
CA GLY A 19 -23.12 5.27 9.75
C GLY A 19 -22.74 4.23 8.69
N PRO A 20 -22.58 4.60 7.43
CA PRO A 20 -22.17 3.68 6.39
C PRO A 20 -20.86 2.99 6.81
N ARG A 21 -20.85 1.64 6.74
CA ARG A 21 -19.66 0.86 7.06
C ARG A 21 -18.58 1.11 6.01
N ILE A 22 -17.41 1.57 6.46
CA ILE A 22 -16.25 1.74 5.60
C ILE A 22 -15.34 0.54 5.83
N VAL A 23 -14.91 -0.09 4.74
CA VAL A 23 -14.05 -1.29 4.77
C VAL A 23 -12.83 -1.10 3.88
N VAL A 24 -11.72 -1.72 4.26
CA VAL A 24 -10.54 -1.85 3.40
C VAL A 24 -10.69 -3.15 2.62
N THR A 25 -10.74 -3.07 1.30
CA THR A 25 -10.96 -4.24 0.43
C THR A 25 -9.69 -4.74 -0.24
N GLY A 26 -8.63 -3.94 -0.25
CA GLY A 26 -7.35 -4.35 -0.81
C GLY A 26 -6.21 -3.51 -0.25
N SER A 27 -5.03 -4.08 -0.26
CA SER A 27 -3.80 -3.42 0.19
C SER A 27 -2.64 -3.75 -0.73
N GLY A 28 -1.67 -2.84 -0.79
CA GLY A 28 -0.43 -3.04 -1.53
C GLY A 28 0.72 -2.36 -0.81
N ALA A 29 1.90 -2.96 -0.89
CA ALA A 29 3.10 -2.44 -0.25
C ALA A 29 4.33 -2.76 -1.09
N ILE A 30 5.32 -1.85 -1.03
CA ILE A 30 6.67 -2.08 -1.54
C ILE A 30 7.67 -1.30 -0.71
N CYS A 31 8.65 -1.99 -0.18
CA CYS A 31 9.78 -1.39 0.54
C CYS A 31 11.00 -2.31 0.44
N GLY A 32 12.11 -1.95 1.07
CA GLY A 32 13.32 -2.78 1.08
C GLY A 32 13.13 -4.16 1.72
N SER A 33 12.12 -4.34 2.57
CA SER A 33 11.84 -5.60 3.28
C SER A 33 10.90 -6.54 2.53
N GLY A 34 10.18 -6.05 1.51
CA GLY A 34 9.24 -6.87 0.74
C GLY A 34 8.51 -6.07 -0.33
N ARG A 35 7.88 -6.79 -1.24
CA ARG A 35 7.14 -6.25 -2.39
C ARG A 35 5.64 -6.48 -2.30
N THR A 36 5.19 -7.14 -1.25
CA THR A 36 3.78 -7.35 -0.92
C THR A 36 3.55 -7.07 0.55
N PRO A 37 2.30 -6.78 0.98
CA PRO A 37 1.98 -6.64 2.40
C PRO A 37 2.42 -7.85 3.23
N ASP A 38 2.22 -9.07 2.72
CA ASP A 38 2.56 -10.30 3.42
C ASP A 38 4.09 -10.48 3.59
N GLU A 39 4.87 -10.16 2.54
CA GLU A 39 6.33 -10.20 2.64
C GLU A 39 6.87 -9.19 3.65
N VAL A 40 6.33 -7.97 3.65
CA VAL A 40 6.70 -6.92 4.60
C VAL A 40 6.34 -7.36 6.02
N PHE A 41 5.14 -7.88 6.23
CA PHE A 41 4.68 -8.35 7.53
C PHE A 41 5.52 -9.54 8.04
N THR A 42 5.80 -10.51 7.17
CA THR A 42 6.67 -11.64 7.51
C THR A 42 8.08 -11.17 7.90
N ALA A 43 8.65 -10.22 7.14
CA ALA A 43 9.96 -9.66 7.47
C ALA A 43 9.98 -8.97 8.86
N LEU A 44 8.88 -8.28 9.21
CA LEU A 44 8.74 -7.67 10.53
C LEU A 44 8.64 -8.71 11.65
N LEU A 45 7.85 -9.77 11.46
CA LEU A 45 7.72 -10.86 12.44
C LEU A 45 9.06 -11.60 12.66
N ASP A 46 9.81 -11.80 11.60
CA ASP A 46 11.12 -12.45 11.65
C ASP A 46 12.24 -11.55 12.19
N GLY A 47 11.96 -10.27 12.47
CA GLY A 47 12.96 -9.29 12.87
C GLY A 47 14.02 -9.02 11.78
N ARG A 48 13.70 -9.29 10.49
CA ARG A 48 14.62 -9.08 9.37
C ARG A 48 14.73 -7.60 9.02
N SER A 49 15.94 -7.05 9.10
CA SER A 49 16.24 -5.69 8.63
C SER A 49 16.67 -5.72 7.17
N SER A 50 16.10 -4.82 6.37
CA SER A 50 16.54 -4.57 4.99
C SER A 50 17.53 -3.40 4.89
N ILE A 51 17.86 -2.77 6.02
CA ILE A 51 18.85 -1.68 6.04
C ILE A 51 20.24 -2.28 5.86
N GLY A 52 20.93 -1.83 4.83
CA GLY A 52 22.27 -2.27 4.48
C GLY A 52 23.06 -1.18 3.76
N PRO A 53 24.31 -1.45 3.36
CA PRO A 53 25.10 -0.51 2.58
C PRO A 53 24.37 -0.14 1.29
N ILE A 54 24.39 1.15 0.94
CA ILE A 54 23.82 1.65 -0.32
C ILE A 54 24.60 1.03 -1.48
N ARG A 55 23.87 0.45 -2.45
CA ARG A 55 24.42 -0.22 -3.65
C ARG A 55 24.07 0.48 -4.95
N GLY A 56 23.03 1.30 -4.94
CA GLY A 56 22.54 2.00 -6.13
C GLY A 56 23.49 3.09 -6.66
N TRP A 57 24.41 3.57 -5.82
CA TRP A 57 25.39 4.61 -6.15
C TRP A 57 26.55 4.60 -5.13
N ASP A 58 27.66 5.28 -5.45
CA ASP A 58 28.81 5.39 -4.54
C ASP A 58 28.50 6.39 -3.40
N ALA A 59 28.21 5.85 -2.22
CA ALA A 59 27.93 6.62 -1.01
C ALA A 59 29.17 6.81 -0.10
N SER A 60 30.39 6.49 -0.57
CA SER A 60 31.60 6.49 0.25
C SER A 60 31.91 7.85 0.88
N THR A 61 31.58 8.93 0.20
CA THR A 61 31.84 10.32 0.64
C THR A 61 30.66 10.96 1.40
N TRP A 62 29.53 10.21 1.56
CA TRP A 62 28.32 10.74 2.22
C TRP A 62 28.29 10.40 3.70
N ALA A 63 27.61 11.25 4.48
CA ALA A 63 27.42 11.03 5.90
C ALA A 63 26.57 9.77 6.18
N THR A 64 25.53 9.53 5.35
CA THR A 64 24.69 8.34 5.42
C THR A 64 25.09 7.38 4.32
N ARG A 65 25.42 6.13 4.69
CA ARG A 65 25.92 5.07 3.80
C ARG A 65 25.04 3.83 3.79
N THR A 66 23.95 3.88 4.51
CA THR A 66 23.00 2.75 4.63
C THR A 66 21.60 3.20 4.26
N ALA A 67 20.86 2.31 3.61
CA ALA A 67 19.45 2.51 3.25
C ALA A 67 18.75 1.16 3.15
N ALA A 68 17.43 1.17 3.21
CA ALA A 68 16.59 0.05 2.80
C ALA A 68 16.20 0.25 1.34
N GLU A 69 16.99 -0.31 0.43
CA GLU A 69 16.80 -0.09 -1.00
C GLU A 69 15.73 -1.05 -1.57
N VAL A 70 14.87 -0.51 -2.43
CA VAL A 70 14.06 -1.32 -3.35
C VAL A 70 14.86 -1.50 -4.63
N THR A 71 15.34 -2.69 -4.90
CA THR A 71 16.06 -3.04 -6.14
C THR A 71 15.10 -3.56 -7.20
N ASP A 72 15.53 -3.63 -8.45
CA ASP A 72 14.87 -4.36 -9.55
C ASP A 72 13.40 -3.97 -9.82
N LEU A 73 13.03 -2.71 -9.56
CA LEU A 73 11.73 -2.19 -9.96
C LEU A 73 11.78 -1.77 -11.44
N ASP A 74 11.17 -2.58 -12.31
CA ASP A 74 11.03 -2.24 -13.72
C ASP A 74 9.85 -1.27 -13.93
N GLN A 75 10.15 0.01 -14.13
CA GLN A 75 9.15 1.04 -14.39
C GLN A 75 8.40 0.81 -15.71
N ARG A 76 9.00 0.11 -16.68
CA ARG A 76 8.38 -0.15 -17.99
C ARG A 76 7.25 -1.17 -17.90
N SER A 77 7.32 -2.07 -16.94
CA SER A 77 6.25 -3.03 -16.69
C SER A 77 5.02 -2.38 -16.05
N LEU A 78 5.23 -1.26 -15.32
CA LEU A 78 4.17 -0.56 -14.60
C LEU A 78 3.38 0.41 -15.47
N VAL A 79 4.02 0.99 -16.48
CA VAL A 79 3.42 2.03 -17.31
C VAL A 79 3.60 1.72 -18.78
N ARG A 80 2.48 1.47 -19.45
CA ARG A 80 2.45 1.11 -20.89
C ARG A 80 2.75 2.28 -21.81
N ASP A 81 2.39 3.51 -21.40
CA ASP A 81 2.61 4.70 -22.22
C ASP A 81 4.05 5.20 -22.07
N ARG A 82 4.80 5.13 -23.20
CA ARG A 82 6.19 5.59 -23.26
C ARG A 82 6.37 7.08 -22.99
N LYS A 83 5.34 7.90 -23.23
CA LYS A 83 5.41 9.34 -22.94
C LYS A 83 5.37 9.59 -21.44
N LEU A 84 4.51 8.85 -20.73
CA LEU A 84 4.40 8.92 -19.28
C LEU A 84 5.66 8.40 -18.58
N LEU A 85 6.32 7.36 -19.12
CA LEU A 85 7.57 6.84 -18.55
C LEU A 85 8.67 7.91 -18.40
N LYS A 86 8.69 8.94 -19.27
CA LYS A 86 9.66 10.03 -19.19
C LYS A 86 9.37 11.01 -18.04
N LEU A 87 8.15 11.02 -17.54
CA LEU A 87 7.68 11.93 -16.49
C LEU A 87 7.69 11.27 -15.10
N ILE A 88 7.71 9.94 -15.06
CA ILE A 88 7.61 9.16 -13.82
C ILE A 88 8.95 9.15 -13.10
N ARG A 89 8.94 9.59 -11.86
CA ARG A 89 10.05 9.46 -10.93
C ARG A 89 9.99 8.08 -10.24
N ARG A 90 11.07 7.73 -9.57
CA ARG A 90 11.13 6.47 -8.81
C ARG A 90 10.05 6.37 -7.71
N SER A 91 9.78 7.47 -7.01
CA SER A 91 8.70 7.55 -6.02
C SER A 91 7.33 7.25 -6.62
N ASP A 92 7.07 7.77 -7.81
CA ASP A 92 5.80 7.55 -8.51
C ASP A 92 5.65 6.08 -8.91
N ALA A 93 6.73 5.46 -9.38
CA ALA A 93 6.75 4.04 -9.71
C ALA A 93 6.48 3.15 -8.50
N LEU A 94 7.03 3.49 -7.33
CA LEU A 94 6.73 2.77 -6.07
C LEU A 94 5.25 2.91 -5.70
N GLY A 95 4.68 4.12 -5.82
CA GLY A 95 3.26 4.37 -5.57
C GLY A 95 2.35 3.61 -6.53
N ILE A 96 2.65 3.63 -7.83
CA ILE A 96 1.91 2.89 -8.86
C ILE A 96 1.96 1.38 -8.58
N TYR A 97 3.12 0.85 -8.22
CA TYR A 97 3.27 -0.57 -7.90
C TYR A 97 2.37 -0.98 -6.72
N ALA A 98 2.43 -0.25 -5.60
CA ALA A 98 1.60 -0.54 -4.44
C ALA A 98 0.10 -0.35 -4.73
N ALA A 99 -0.28 0.69 -5.47
CA ALA A 99 -1.67 0.92 -5.86
C ALA A 99 -2.22 -0.20 -6.76
N SER A 100 -1.41 -0.70 -7.70
CA SER A 100 -1.80 -1.84 -8.55
C SER A 100 -2.08 -3.09 -7.72
N GLN A 101 -1.22 -3.42 -6.75
CA GLN A 101 -1.48 -4.54 -5.83
C GLN A 101 -2.77 -4.36 -5.03
N ALA A 102 -3.01 -3.16 -4.52
CA ALA A 102 -4.23 -2.87 -3.77
C ALA A 102 -5.49 -3.05 -4.63
N LEU A 103 -5.43 -2.62 -5.89
CA LEU A 103 -6.54 -2.83 -6.84
C LEU A 103 -6.75 -4.31 -7.15
N ASP A 104 -5.67 -5.04 -7.44
CA ASP A 104 -5.73 -6.47 -7.77
C ASP A 104 -6.28 -7.29 -6.59
N SER A 105 -5.85 -6.98 -5.36
CA SER A 105 -6.32 -7.67 -4.16
C SER A 105 -7.74 -7.29 -3.74
N SER A 106 -8.24 -6.12 -4.16
CA SER A 106 -9.57 -5.63 -3.79
C SER A 106 -10.72 -6.27 -4.55
N ALA A 107 -10.46 -6.99 -5.65
CA ALA A 107 -11.43 -7.44 -6.64
C ALA A 107 -12.30 -6.31 -7.24
N LEU A 108 -11.98 -5.04 -6.97
CA LEU A 108 -12.73 -3.88 -7.47
C LEU A 108 -12.83 -3.84 -9.01
N PRO A 109 -11.74 -4.07 -9.77
CA PRO A 109 -11.83 -4.10 -11.23
C PRO A 109 -12.80 -5.15 -11.74
N THR A 110 -12.70 -6.39 -11.24
CA THR A 110 -13.57 -7.50 -11.63
C THR A 110 -15.04 -7.23 -11.29
N TRP A 111 -15.29 -6.69 -10.11
CA TRP A 111 -16.65 -6.31 -9.72
C TRP A 111 -17.21 -5.21 -10.63
N ARG A 112 -16.44 -4.13 -10.88
CA ARG A 112 -16.86 -3.05 -11.77
C ARG A 112 -17.18 -3.57 -13.18
N ASP A 113 -16.34 -4.46 -13.71
CA ASP A 113 -16.50 -5.02 -15.06
C ASP A 113 -17.68 -5.99 -15.16
N SER A 114 -18.25 -6.45 -14.03
CA SER A 114 -19.49 -7.23 -13.99
C SER A 114 -20.76 -6.38 -14.04
N LEU A 115 -20.64 -5.06 -13.90
CA LEU A 115 -21.76 -4.12 -13.94
C LEU A 115 -22.15 -3.79 -15.39
N ASP A 116 -23.38 -3.32 -15.58
CA ASP A 116 -23.76 -2.69 -16.85
C ASP A 116 -22.95 -1.40 -17.10
N PRO A 117 -22.81 -0.95 -18.37
CA PRO A 117 -21.94 0.18 -18.71
C PRO A 117 -22.27 1.48 -17.95
N GLY A 118 -23.54 1.76 -17.70
CA GLY A 118 -23.96 2.97 -16.99
C GLY A 118 -23.57 2.93 -15.51
N SER A 119 -23.80 1.80 -14.86
CA SER A 119 -23.38 1.57 -13.47
C SER A 119 -21.87 1.55 -13.32
N ALA A 120 -21.14 0.95 -14.25
CA ALA A 120 -19.68 0.93 -14.26
C ALA A 120 -19.10 2.36 -14.39
N ALA A 121 -19.68 3.20 -15.27
CA ALA A 121 -19.29 4.59 -15.41
C ALA A 121 -19.53 5.38 -14.10
N ASN A 122 -20.70 5.24 -13.49
CA ASN A 122 -21.03 5.89 -12.23
C ASN A 122 -20.09 5.49 -11.09
N VAL A 123 -19.70 4.22 -11.00
CA VAL A 123 -18.69 3.77 -10.03
C VAL A 123 -17.36 4.45 -10.29
N SER A 124 -16.91 4.51 -11.55
CA SER A 124 -15.63 5.14 -11.92
C SER A 124 -15.60 6.63 -11.55
N ASP A 125 -16.70 7.35 -11.75
CA ASP A 125 -16.83 8.77 -11.41
C ASP A 125 -16.80 9.04 -9.89
N ARG A 126 -17.01 8.01 -9.08
CA ARG A 126 -17.02 8.11 -7.61
C ARG A 126 -15.73 7.59 -6.96
N VAL A 127 -14.77 7.14 -7.75
CA VAL A 127 -13.45 6.71 -7.24
C VAL A 127 -12.54 7.91 -7.10
N GLY A 128 -12.04 8.17 -5.89
CA GLY A 128 -11.03 9.18 -5.62
C GLY A 128 -9.66 8.54 -5.40
N LEU A 129 -8.60 9.20 -5.89
CA LEU A 129 -7.22 8.85 -5.61
C LEU A 129 -6.59 9.94 -4.75
N TYR A 130 -6.11 9.55 -3.57
CA TYR A 130 -5.42 10.44 -2.65
C TYR A 130 -3.97 9.97 -2.50
N VAL A 131 -3.03 10.83 -2.88
CA VAL A 131 -1.59 10.52 -2.83
C VAL A 131 -0.89 11.46 -1.87
N GLY A 132 -0.24 10.89 -0.85
CA GLY A 132 0.69 11.60 0.01
C GLY A 132 2.11 11.27 -0.42
N ALA A 133 2.88 12.28 -0.84
CA ALA A 133 4.29 12.10 -1.20
C ALA A 133 5.15 13.07 -0.40
N GLY A 134 6.21 12.57 0.22
CA GLY A 134 7.26 13.41 0.77
C GLY A 134 8.08 14.01 -0.36
N GLY A 135 8.30 15.33 -0.32
CA GLY A 135 9.21 15.98 -1.27
C GLY A 135 10.64 15.51 -1.04
N GLY A 136 11.26 14.98 -2.07
CA GLY A 136 12.68 14.75 -2.16
C GLY A 136 13.27 15.77 -3.09
#